data_3e826db08f2bc8fe4661d4b5d3e128a3
#
_entry.id   3e826db08f2bc8fe4661d4b5d3e128a3
#
_cell.length_a   1.000
_cell.length_b   1.000
_cell.length_c   1.000
_cell.angle_alpha   90.00
_cell.angle_beta   90.00
_cell.angle_gamma   90.00
#
_symmetry.space_group_name_H-M   'P 1'
#
loop_
_entity.id
_entity.type
_entity.pdbx_description
1 polymer ?
#
loop_
_entity_poly.entity_id
_entity_poly.type
_entity_poly.pdbx_seq_one_letter_code
_entity_poly.pdbx_strand_id
1 'polypeptide(L)'
;MKKKVMLLAALAALGFSGAASAADEKRSCALNVEPRTVEYPWMSIARWHEMNDGLKARATQGDVDVLFLGDSITEMWDKTAWDGRFGKYRAANFGIGGDHTGNVLWRLKNDGMDKLRPKVVVLLIGVNNFGLCNEEPEQVTGGVKAVVAELRTLYPDARILLNGILPNGQLAQDERRAKARAVNGAIAALDDGRHVFFRDYGARFLEPNGDIAAETMPDFLHLTPKAYATWAEAMGPDIELLMREPLMGDQPMREQATPEQPAREQPAQSKPAQ
;
A
#
# COMPACT_ATOMS: atom_id res chain seq x y z
N MET A 1 13.97 62.72 67.48
CA MET A 1 13.27 61.44 67.25
C MET A 1 12.86 61.37 65.77
N LYS A 2 13.56 60.66 64.91
CA LYS A 2 13.29 60.56 63.44
C LYS A 2 12.54 59.30 63.14
N LYS A 3 11.26 59.41 62.71
CA LYS A 3 10.48 58.25 62.24
C LYS A 3 10.88 57.94 60.81
N LYS A 4 11.36 56.72 60.57
CA LYS A 4 11.56 56.18 59.24
C LYS A 4 10.25 55.63 58.71
N VAL A 5 9.81 56.13 57.57
CA VAL A 5 8.72 55.59 56.80
C VAL A 5 9.29 54.57 55.82
N MET A 6 8.84 53.32 55.94
CA MET A 6 9.18 52.25 55.02
C MET A 6 8.16 52.24 53.86
N LEU A 7 8.65 52.49 52.65
CA LEU A 7 7.84 52.41 51.44
C LEU A 7 7.90 50.93 50.92
N LEU A 8 6.76 50.23 50.98
CA LEU A 8 6.63 48.93 50.30
C LEU A 8 6.33 49.19 48.82
N ALA A 9 7.26 48.79 47.95
CA ALA A 9 7.00 48.72 46.51
C ALA A 9 6.38 47.35 46.17
N ALA A 10 5.10 47.37 45.77
CA ALA A 10 4.43 46.19 45.21
C ALA A 10 4.82 46.03 43.74
N LEU A 11 5.59 44.99 43.41
CA LEU A 11 5.83 44.54 42.02
C LEU A 11 4.57 43.79 41.54
N ALA A 12 3.80 44.41 40.65
CA ALA A 12 2.76 43.73 39.88
C ALA A 12 3.43 42.94 38.75
N ALA A 13 3.50 41.60 38.88
CA ALA A 13 3.91 40.70 37.80
C ALA A 13 2.74 40.61 36.81
N LEU A 14 2.87 41.31 35.68
CA LEU A 14 2.02 41.11 34.51
C LEU A 14 2.39 39.77 33.88
N GLY A 15 1.58 38.74 34.16
CA GLY A 15 1.64 37.45 33.48
C GLY A 15 1.16 37.65 32.04
N PHE A 16 2.09 37.66 31.08
CA PHE A 16 1.79 37.47 29.68
C PHE A 16 1.42 35.99 29.49
N SER A 17 0.13 35.68 29.57
CA SER A 17 -0.39 34.43 29.02
C SER A 17 -0.32 34.56 27.52
N GLY A 18 0.79 34.07 26.96
CA GLY A 18 0.90 33.79 25.54
C GLY A 18 -0.14 32.72 25.19
N ALA A 19 -1.31 33.14 24.69
CA ALA A 19 -2.13 32.23 23.92
C ALA A 19 -1.31 31.79 22.73
N ALA A 20 -0.73 30.57 22.79
CA ALA A 20 -0.23 29.90 21.62
C ALA A 20 -1.43 29.84 20.67
N SER A 21 -1.36 30.61 19.58
CA SER A 21 -2.22 30.43 18.43
C SER A 21 -2.08 28.97 18.03
N ALA A 22 -3.14 28.19 18.19
CA ALA A 22 -3.27 26.93 17.50
C ALA A 22 -3.28 27.31 16.01
N ALA A 23 -2.09 27.41 15.42
CA ALA A 23 -1.93 27.39 13.99
C ALA A 23 -2.71 26.15 13.56
N ASP A 24 -3.62 26.32 12.62
CA ASP A 24 -4.42 25.28 11.99
C ASP A 24 -3.43 24.19 11.53
N GLU A 25 -3.20 23.20 12.37
CA GLU A 25 -2.34 22.07 12.07
C GLU A 25 -3.09 21.34 10.97
N LYS A 26 -2.73 21.67 9.72
CA LYS A 26 -3.30 21.05 8.52
C LYS A 26 -3.27 19.55 8.76
N ARG A 27 -4.45 18.97 8.99
CA ARG A 27 -4.56 17.52 9.26
C ARG A 27 -3.83 16.78 8.17
N SER A 28 -2.92 15.90 8.57
CA SER A 28 -2.21 15.03 7.65
C SER A 28 -3.20 14.17 6.86
N CYS A 29 -3.20 14.26 5.53
CA CYS A 29 -4.00 13.39 4.67
C CYS A 29 -3.64 11.91 4.85
N ALA A 30 -2.41 11.64 5.26
CA ALA A 30 -1.86 10.29 5.31
C ALA A 30 -2.65 9.37 6.24
N LEU A 31 -3.06 9.88 7.40
CA LEU A 31 -3.79 9.12 8.42
C LEU A 31 -5.20 9.65 8.67
N ASN A 32 -5.63 10.66 7.92
CA ASN A 32 -6.99 11.19 8.03
C ASN A 32 -7.95 10.28 7.26
N VAL A 33 -8.64 9.40 8.01
CA VAL A 33 -9.55 8.39 7.46
C VAL A 33 -10.87 9.06 7.10
N GLU A 34 -10.94 9.63 5.91
CA GLU A 34 -12.13 10.32 5.42
C GLU A 34 -12.31 10.11 3.90
N PRO A 35 -13.56 10.23 3.38
CA PRO A 35 -13.80 10.24 1.95
C PRO A 35 -13.20 11.51 1.35
N ARG A 36 -13.27 11.66 0.04
CA ARG A 36 -12.86 12.89 -0.60
C ARG A 36 -13.73 14.06 -0.13
N THR A 37 -13.08 15.11 0.33
CA THR A 37 -13.71 16.35 0.80
C THR A 37 -13.26 17.58 0.00
N VAL A 38 -12.32 17.40 -0.93
CA VAL A 38 -11.75 18.48 -1.75
C VAL A 38 -12.18 18.31 -3.21
N GLU A 39 -12.69 19.40 -3.78
CA GLU A 39 -13.05 19.50 -5.18
C GLU A 39 -11.82 19.83 -6.03
N TYR A 40 -11.65 19.11 -7.13
CA TYR A 40 -10.59 19.39 -8.12
C TYR A 40 -11.21 19.57 -9.51
N PRO A 41 -10.61 20.39 -10.41
CA PRO A 41 -11.13 20.58 -11.77
C PRO A 41 -11.26 19.28 -12.59
N TRP A 42 -10.46 18.28 -12.26
CA TRP A 42 -10.40 16.97 -12.94
C TRP A 42 -11.15 15.87 -12.16
N MET A 43 -11.54 16.09 -10.90
CA MET A 43 -12.28 15.13 -10.07
C MET A 43 -13.17 15.86 -9.08
N SER A 44 -14.47 15.92 -9.38
CA SER A 44 -15.46 16.43 -8.44
C SER A 44 -15.70 15.45 -7.29
N ILE A 45 -16.16 15.95 -6.15
CA ILE A 45 -16.58 15.13 -5.01
C ILE A 45 -17.68 14.16 -5.45
N ALA A 46 -18.67 14.65 -6.21
CA ALA A 46 -19.76 13.82 -6.73
C ALA A 46 -19.26 12.66 -7.60
N ARG A 47 -18.32 12.93 -8.53
CA ARG A 47 -17.70 11.90 -9.36
C ARG A 47 -16.92 10.88 -8.52
N TRP A 48 -16.18 11.34 -7.53
CA TRP A 48 -15.47 10.43 -6.64
C TRP A 48 -16.42 9.47 -5.92
N HIS A 49 -17.54 9.97 -5.39
CA HIS A 49 -18.56 9.13 -4.75
C HIS A 49 -19.21 8.16 -5.73
N GLU A 50 -19.52 8.60 -6.95
CA GLU A 50 -20.07 7.72 -8.00
C GLU A 50 -19.11 6.55 -8.30
N MET A 51 -17.83 6.84 -8.48
CA MET A 51 -16.81 5.81 -8.70
C MET A 51 -16.69 4.88 -7.50
N ASN A 52 -16.67 5.45 -6.30
CA ASN A 52 -16.58 4.67 -5.07
C ASN A 52 -17.78 3.76 -4.85
N ASP A 53 -19.00 4.22 -5.14
CA ASP A 53 -20.23 3.43 -5.07
C ASP A 53 -20.22 2.29 -6.10
N GLY A 54 -19.68 2.53 -7.29
CA GLY A 54 -19.44 1.48 -8.29
C GLY A 54 -18.49 0.40 -7.79
N LEU A 55 -17.39 0.78 -7.14
CA LEU A 55 -16.43 -0.16 -6.55
C LEU A 55 -17.02 -0.91 -5.35
N LYS A 56 -17.83 -0.24 -4.53
CA LYS A 56 -18.58 -0.87 -3.44
C LYS A 56 -19.56 -1.92 -3.96
N ALA A 57 -20.29 -1.60 -5.03
CA ALA A 57 -21.16 -2.57 -5.71
C ALA A 57 -20.35 -3.75 -6.26
N ARG A 58 -19.15 -3.49 -6.84
CA ARG A 58 -18.24 -4.55 -7.31
C ARG A 58 -17.74 -5.42 -6.15
N ALA A 59 -17.40 -4.84 -5.00
CA ALA A 59 -16.98 -5.58 -3.81
C ALA A 59 -18.07 -6.55 -3.32
N THR A 60 -19.36 -6.15 -3.39
CA THR A 60 -20.48 -7.01 -2.97
C THR A 60 -20.65 -8.26 -3.83
N GLN A 61 -20.15 -8.27 -5.06
CA GLN A 61 -20.17 -9.44 -5.93
C GLN A 61 -19.17 -10.51 -5.50
N GLY A 62 -18.18 -10.14 -4.69
CA GLY A 62 -17.08 -11.03 -4.34
C GLY A 62 -16.26 -11.44 -5.58
N ASP A 63 -15.75 -12.65 -5.58
CA ASP A 63 -15.14 -13.30 -6.74
C ASP A 63 -13.95 -12.53 -7.34
N VAL A 64 -13.01 -12.13 -6.46
CA VAL A 64 -11.78 -11.43 -6.82
C VAL A 64 -10.59 -12.24 -6.29
N ASP A 65 -9.73 -12.71 -7.20
CA ASP A 65 -8.47 -13.37 -6.84
C ASP A 65 -7.32 -12.37 -6.72
N VAL A 66 -7.27 -11.36 -7.60
CA VAL A 66 -6.24 -10.33 -7.61
C VAL A 66 -6.89 -8.95 -7.51
N LEU A 67 -6.68 -8.29 -6.39
CA LEU A 67 -7.22 -6.96 -6.10
C LEU A 67 -6.14 -5.91 -6.38
N PHE A 68 -6.37 -5.02 -7.35
CA PHE A 68 -5.53 -3.84 -7.54
C PHE A 68 -6.13 -2.66 -6.79
N LEU A 69 -5.37 -2.06 -5.90
CA LEU A 69 -5.81 -0.96 -5.03
C LEU A 69 -4.84 0.22 -5.15
N GLY A 70 -5.36 1.42 -5.35
CA GLY A 70 -4.53 2.60 -5.51
C GLY A 70 -5.30 3.84 -5.97
N ASP A 71 -4.57 4.72 -6.61
CA ASP A 71 -5.01 6.01 -7.14
C ASP A 71 -5.23 6.00 -8.66
N SER A 72 -5.05 7.17 -9.33
CA SER A 72 -5.19 7.31 -10.79
C SER A 72 -4.28 6.37 -11.58
N ILE A 73 -3.08 6.10 -11.09
CA ILE A 73 -2.15 5.19 -11.78
C ILE A 73 -2.72 3.77 -11.79
N THR A 74 -3.43 3.39 -10.76
CA THR A 74 -4.16 2.11 -10.72
C THR A 74 -5.47 2.19 -11.52
N GLU A 75 -6.26 3.27 -11.39
CA GLU A 75 -7.50 3.45 -12.15
C GLU A 75 -7.28 3.33 -13.66
N MET A 76 -6.25 3.99 -14.16
CA MET A 76 -5.99 4.19 -15.59
C MET A 76 -5.27 3.03 -16.28
N TRP A 77 -5.28 1.81 -15.71
CA TRP A 77 -4.70 0.67 -16.39
C TRP A 77 -5.17 0.58 -17.84
N ASP A 78 -4.24 0.53 -18.77
CA ASP A 78 -4.57 0.28 -20.19
C ASP A 78 -5.30 -1.06 -20.34
N LYS A 79 -6.44 -1.03 -21.02
CA LYS A 79 -7.29 -2.21 -21.16
C LYS A 79 -6.59 -3.36 -21.86
N THR A 80 -5.77 -3.10 -22.88
CA THR A 80 -5.08 -4.15 -23.63
C THR A 80 -4.01 -4.80 -22.79
N ALA A 81 -3.20 -3.99 -22.07
CA ALA A 81 -2.20 -4.49 -21.14
C ALA A 81 -2.84 -5.27 -19.99
N TRP A 82 -3.96 -4.78 -19.46
CA TRP A 82 -4.73 -5.43 -18.41
C TRP A 82 -5.24 -6.80 -18.85
N ASP A 83 -6.00 -6.85 -19.95
CA ASP A 83 -6.62 -8.09 -20.45
C ASP A 83 -5.53 -9.12 -20.84
N GLY A 84 -4.46 -8.66 -21.48
CA GLY A 84 -3.36 -9.52 -21.89
C GLY A 84 -2.59 -10.18 -20.74
N ARG A 85 -2.47 -9.47 -19.59
CA ARG A 85 -1.66 -9.97 -18.48
C ARG A 85 -2.48 -10.49 -17.30
N PHE A 86 -3.57 -9.79 -16.96
CA PHE A 86 -4.36 -10.08 -15.76
C PHE A 86 -5.72 -10.70 -16.07
N GLY A 87 -6.16 -10.72 -17.35
CA GLY A 87 -7.44 -11.30 -17.77
C GLY A 87 -7.60 -12.80 -17.45
N LYS A 88 -6.50 -13.53 -17.29
CA LYS A 88 -6.51 -14.92 -16.85
C LYS A 88 -6.83 -15.11 -15.37
N TYR A 89 -6.81 -14.04 -14.58
CA TYR A 89 -7.19 -14.03 -13.18
C TYR A 89 -8.55 -13.35 -13.02
N ARG A 90 -9.24 -13.61 -11.94
CA ARG A 90 -10.39 -12.79 -11.53
C ARG A 90 -9.86 -11.51 -10.91
N ALA A 91 -9.23 -10.68 -11.74
CA ALA A 91 -8.64 -9.44 -11.34
C ALA A 91 -9.69 -8.32 -11.27
N ALA A 92 -9.59 -7.44 -10.28
CA ALA A 92 -10.44 -6.27 -10.16
C ALA A 92 -9.62 -5.03 -9.84
N ASN A 93 -9.95 -3.93 -10.54
CA ASN A 93 -9.29 -2.65 -10.38
C ASN A 93 -10.12 -1.76 -9.44
N PHE A 94 -9.51 -1.39 -8.31
CA PHE A 94 -10.09 -0.53 -7.28
C PHE A 94 -9.29 0.77 -7.13
N GLY A 95 -8.74 1.28 -8.21
CA GLY A 95 -8.12 2.61 -8.28
C GLY A 95 -9.16 3.72 -8.36
N ILE A 96 -8.95 4.84 -7.67
CA ILE A 96 -9.70 6.09 -7.87
C ILE A 96 -8.72 7.25 -7.95
N GLY A 97 -8.84 8.04 -9.02
CA GLY A 97 -7.97 9.18 -9.29
C GLY A 97 -7.89 10.16 -8.13
N GLY A 98 -6.65 10.53 -7.80
CA GLY A 98 -6.36 11.48 -6.74
C GLY A 98 -6.52 10.93 -5.32
N ASP A 99 -6.80 9.64 -5.12
CA ASP A 99 -6.78 9.07 -3.77
C ASP A 99 -5.40 9.21 -3.13
N HIS A 100 -5.39 9.63 -1.90
CA HIS A 100 -4.26 9.56 -0.99
C HIS A 100 -4.50 8.42 0.03
N THR A 101 -3.50 8.12 0.86
CA THR A 101 -3.56 6.99 1.78
C THR A 101 -4.75 7.05 2.73
N GLY A 102 -5.16 8.24 3.19
CA GLY A 102 -6.34 8.41 4.05
C GLY A 102 -7.66 8.06 3.35
N ASN A 103 -7.82 8.40 2.06
CA ASN A 103 -9.00 8.00 1.28
C ASN A 103 -9.05 6.47 1.12
N VAL A 104 -7.91 5.84 0.80
CA VAL A 104 -7.83 4.38 0.70
C VAL A 104 -8.18 3.70 2.03
N LEU A 105 -7.67 4.22 3.16
CA LEU A 105 -8.03 3.73 4.49
C LEU A 105 -9.52 3.84 4.77
N TRP A 106 -10.14 4.96 4.38
CA TRP A 106 -11.59 5.13 4.52
C TRP A 106 -12.37 4.10 3.70
N ARG A 107 -11.98 3.89 2.45
CA ARG A 107 -12.61 2.91 1.54
C ARG A 107 -12.49 1.48 2.07
N LEU A 108 -11.32 1.10 2.57
CA LEU A 108 -11.12 -0.23 3.18
C LEU A 108 -12.08 -0.50 4.34
N LYS A 109 -12.44 0.54 5.09
CA LYS A 109 -13.32 0.43 6.27
C LYS A 109 -14.82 0.57 5.97
N ASN A 110 -15.19 1.21 4.85
CA ASN A 110 -16.58 1.63 4.63
C ASN A 110 -17.25 1.03 3.39
N ASP A 111 -16.48 0.42 2.46
CA ASP A 111 -17.00 0.01 1.15
C ASP A 111 -17.31 -1.48 1.03
N GLY A 112 -17.43 -2.18 2.14
CA GLY A 112 -17.73 -3.62 2.11
C GLY A 112 -16.58 -4.44 1.54
N MET A 113 -15.35 -3.93 1.64
CA MET A 113 -14.14 -4.62 1.21
C MET A 113 -13.92 -5.95 1.96
N ASP A 114 -14.49 -6.07 3.16
CA ASP A 114 -14.54 -7.29 3.97
C ASP A 114 -15.27 -8.46 3.30
N LYS A 115 -16.02 -8.21 2.24
CA LYS A 115 -16.69 -9.27 1.43
C LYS A 115 -15.75 -9.93 0.42
N LEU A 116 -14.67 -9.28 0.07
CA LEU A 116 -13.66 -9.82 -0.84
C LEU A 116 -12.75 -10.85 -0.15
N ARG A 117 -12.24 -11.78 -0.92
CA ARG A 117 -11.26 -12.78 -0.47
C ARG A 117 -10.14 -12.90 -1.51
N PRO A 118 -9.39 -11.81 -1.75
CA PRO A 118 -8.31 -11.86 -2.73
C PRO A 118 -7.18 -12.78 -2.23
N LYS A 119 -6.53 -13.46 -3.15
CA LYS A 119 -5.27 -14.18 -2.91
C LYS A 119 -4.09 -13.22 -2.94
N VAL A 120 -4.16 -12.24 -3.83
CA VAL A 120 -3.12 -11.20 -4.00
C VAL A 120 -3.77 -9.83 -4.01
N VAL A 121 -3.17 -8.90 -3.25
CA VAL A 121 -3.48 -7.46 -3.33
C VAL A 121 -2.28 -6.76 -3.93
N VAL A 122 -2.46 -6.07 -5.04
CA VAL A 122 -1.46 -5.20 -5.67
C VAL A 122 -1.73 -3.78 -5.19
N LEU A 123 -0.84 -3.24 -4.38
CA LEU A 123 -0.99 -1.90 -3.78
C LEU A 123 0.02 -0.93 -4.38
N LEU A 124 -0.48 0.19 -4.91
CA LEU A 124 0.31 1.37 -5.25
C LEU A 124 -0.43 2.61 -4.76
N ILE A 125 0.13 3.35 -3.81
CA ILE A 125 -0.47 4.54 -3.22
C ILE A 125 0.59 5.46 -2.62
N GLY A 126 0.32 6.77 -2.56
CA GLY A 126 1.12 7.73 -1.82
C GLY A 126 1.57 8.94 -2.64
N VAL A 127 1.56 8.89 -3.97
CA VAL A 127 1.99 10.03 -4.81
C VAL A 127 1.12 11.26 -4.58
N ASN A 128 -0.18 11.09 -4.37
CA ASN A 128 -1.12 12.19 -4.13
C ASN A 128 -0.97 12.82 -2.74
N ASN A 129 -0.44 12.11 -1.77
CA ASN A 129 -0.07 12.69 -0.49
C ASN A 129 0.95 13.83 -0.68
N PHE A 130 1.91 13.68 -1.61
CA PHE A 130 2.83 14.75 -1.98
C PHE A 130 2.13 15.86 -2.77
N GLY A 131 1.44 15.49 -3.86
CA GLY A 131 0.93 16.45 -4.83
C GLY A 131 -0.29 17.23 -4.36
N LEU A 132 -1.20 16.61 -3.61
CA LEU A 132 -2.47 17.22 -3.20
C LEU A 132 -2.47 17.69 -1.73
N CYS A 133 -1.69 17.03 -0.88
CA CYS A 133 -1.64 17.32 0.55
C CYS A 133 -0.36 18.04 0.99
N ASN A 134 0.65 18.10 0.11
CA ASN A 134 1.96 18.67 0.40
C ASN A 134 2.61 18.06 1.66
N GLU A 135 2.53 16.73 1.76
CA GLU A 135 3.09 15.97 2.88
C GLU A 135 4.56 15.64 2.65
N GLU A 136 5.26 15.38 3.76
CA GLU A 136 6.65 14.95 3.74
C GLU A 136 6.75 13.41 3.75
N PRO A 137 7.90 12.84 3.36
CA PRO A 137 8.09 11.38 3.21
C PRO A 137 7.71 10.57 4.45
N GLU A 138 7.91 11.10 5.66
CA GLU A 138 7.59 10.43 6.91
C GLU A 138 6.08 10.23 7.06
N GLN A 139 5.28 11.25 6.71
CA GLN A 139 3.81 11.20 6.77
C GLN A 139 3.29 10.20 5.76
N VAL A 140 3.76 10.26 4.51
CA VAL A 140 3.38 9.32 3.44
C VAL A 140 3.74 7.89 3.81
N THR A 141 4.94 7.68 4.35
CA THR A 141 5.39 6.37 4.87
C THR A 141 4.45 5.84 5.95
N GLY A 142 4.03 6.71 6.89
CA GLY A 142 3.05 6.37 7.91
C GLY A 142 1.71 5.95 7.32
N GLY A 143 1.23 6.68 6.31
CA GLY A 143 0.00 6.36 5.59
C GLY A 143 0.05 5.02 4.86
N VAL A 144 1.13 4.75 4.11
CA VAL A 144 1.31 3.46 3.42
C VAL A 144 1.36 2.30 4.41
N LYS A 145 2.11 2.45 5.52
CA LYS A 145 2.15 1.45 6.60
C LYS A 145 0.78 1.16 7.18
N ALA A 146 -0.04 2.21 7.39
CA ALA A 146 -1.40 2.04 7.90
C ALA A 146 -2.30 1.29 6.89
N VAL A 147 -2.20 1.60 5.58
CA VAL A 147 -2.94 0.86 4.54
C VAL A 147 -2.53 -0.61 4.51
N VAL A 148 -1.23 -0.92 4.57
CA VAL A 148 -0.74 -2.31 4.61
C VAL A 148 -1.26 -3.03 5.86
N ALA A 149 -1.23 -2.38 7.03
CA ALA A 149 -1.76 -2.96 8.28
C ALA A 149 -3.28 -3.25 8.20
N GLU A 150 -4.06 -2.33 7.61
CA GLU A 150 -5.49 -2.54 7.40
C GLU A 150 -5.75 -3.71 6.44
N LEU A 151 -5.01 -3.80 5.33
CA LEU A 151 -5.10 -4.91 4.39
C LEU A 151 -4.75 -6.25 5.04
N ARG A 152 -3.74 -6.28 5.92
CA ARG A 152 -3.39 -7.48 6.69
C ARG A 152 -4.49 -7.91 7.67
N THR A 153 -5.24 -6.93 8.20
CA THR A 153 -6.39 -7.20 9.07
C THR A 153 -7.58 -7.74 8.28
N LEU A 154 -7.89 -7.11 7.13
CA LEU A 154 -9.02 -7.51 6.27
C LEU A 154 -8.78 -8.86 5.57
N TYR A 155 -7.56 -9.09 5.13
CA TYR A 155 -7.18 -10.23 4.29
C TYR A 155 -5.96 -10.96 4.88
N PRO A 156 -6.11 -11.64 6.02
CA PRO A 156 -4.98 -12.28 6.72
C PRO A 156 -4.25 -13.32 5.87
N ASP A 157 -4.97 -13.96 4.93
CA ASP A 157 -4.42 -15.00 4.05
C ASP A 157 -3.91 -14.45 2.70
N ALA A 158 -4.18 -13.18 2.38
CA ALA A 158 -3.71 -12.59 1.14
C ALA A 158 -2.23 -12.23 1.20
N ARG A 159 -1.60 -12.23 0.03
CA ARG A 159 -0.27 -11.66 -0.18
C ARG A 159 -0.41 -10.25 -0.75
N ILE A 160 0.35 -9.32 -0.22
CA ILE A 160 0.37 -7.94 -0.67
C ILE A 160 1.62 -7.73 -1.52
N LEU A 161 1.44 -7.50 -2.82
CA LEU A 161 2.48 -6.97 -3.69
C LEU A 161 2.49 -5.45 -3.52
N LEU A 162 3.36 -4.98 -2.63
CA LEU A 162 3.53 -3.56 -2.34
C LEU A 162 4.47 -2.94 -3.37
N ASN A 163 3.93 -2.10 -4.24
CA ASN A 163 4.73 -1.37 -5.21
C ASN A 163 5.34 -0.13 -4.57
N GLY A 164 6.61 0.15 -4.87
CA GLY A 164 7.20 1.45 -4.63
C GLY A 164 6.46 2.53 -5.42
N ILE A 165 6.34 3.73 -4.85
CA ILE A 165 5.81 4.91 -5.56
C ILE A 165 6.63 5.10 -6.82
N LEU A 166 5.97 5.14 -7.98
CA LEU A 166 6.64 5.33 -9.26
C LEU A 166 7.33 6.70 -9.32
N PRO A 167 8.44 6.79 -10.04
CA PRO A 167 9.10 8.07 -10.25
C PRO A 167 8.14 9.04 -10.92
N ASN A 168 8.12 10.28 -10.46
CA ASN A 168 7.32 11.37 -11.00
C ASN A 168 8.13 12.66 -11.06
N GLY A 169 7.78 13.56 -11.99
CA GLY A 169 8.62 14.70 -12.34
C GLY A 169 9.62 14.37 -13.43
N GLN A 170 9.75 15.30 -14.41
CA GLN A 170 10.51 15.08 -15.64
C GLN A 170 11.97 14.76 -15.39
N LEU A 171 12.65 15.60 -14.60
CA LEU A 171 14.10 15.55 -14.46
C LEU A 171 14.53 14.64 -13.30
N ALA A 172 15.66 13.98 -13.44
CA ALA A 172 16.23 13.10 -12.41
C ALA A 172 16.44 13.78 -11.05
N GLN A 173 16.71 15.10 -11.07
CA GLN A 173 16.90 15.94 -9.87
C GLN A 173 15.62 16.58 -9.34
N ASP A 174 14.44 16.32 -9.92
CA ASP A 174 13.18 16.82 -9.40
C ASP A 174 13.00 16.38 -7.93
N GLU A 175 12.59 17.30 -7.06
CA GLU A 175 12.42 17.04 -5.62
C GLU A 175 11.46 15.87 -5.35
N ARG A 176 10.39 15.75 -6.14
CA ARG A 176 9.43 14.64 -6.07
C ARG A 176 10.09 13.28 -6.19
N ARG A 177 11.20 13.19 -6.97
CA ARG A 177 12.00 11.97 -7.13
C ARG A 177 12.71 11.57 -5.85
N ALA A 178 13.25 12.56 -5.13
CA ALA A 178 13.89 12.33 -3.83
C ALA A 178 12.85 11.90 -2.77
N LYS A 179 11.71 12.56 -2.72
CA LYS A 179 10.61 12.22 -1.81
C LYS A 179 10.08 10.80 -2.06
N ALA A 180 9.82 10.42 -3.31
CA ALA A 180 9.39 9.06 -3.65
C ALA A 180 10.43 8.00 -3.25
N ARG A 181 11.72 8.23 -3.53
CA ARG A 181 12.80 7.32 -3.11
C ARG A 181 12.90 7.16 -1.60
N ALA A 182 12.72 8.25 -0.84
CA ALA A 182 12.75 8.20 0.63
C ALA A 182 11.61 7.31 1.17
N VAL A 183 10.39 7.46 0.65
CA VAL A 183 9.27 6.59 1.02
C VAL A 183 9.55 5.16 0.61
N ASN A 184 9.98 4.91 -0.64
CA ASN A 184 10.24 3.57 -1.14
C ASN A 184 11.29 2.85 -0.28
N GLY A 185 12.36 3.53 0.10
CA GLY A 185 13.36 2.98 1.03
C GLY A 185 12.79 2.60 2.40
N ALA A 186 11.85 3.41 2.92
CA ALA A 186 11.25 3.17 4.23
C ALA A 186 10.18 2.06 4.20
N ILE A 187 9.38 1.95 3.12
CA ILE A 187 8.35 0.91 2.99
C ILE A 187 8.90 -0.43 2.51
N ALA A 188 10.09 -0.45 1.91
CA ALA A 188 10.79 -1.69 1.56
C ALA A 188 11.02 -2.58 2.79
N ALA A 189 11.16 -2.00 3.98
CA ALA A 189 11.29 -2.74 5.24
C ALA A 189 9.99 -3.47 5.66
N LEU A 190 8.87 -3.26 4.97
CA LEU A 190 7.64 -4.01 5.18
C LEU A 190 7.64 -5.39 4.49
N ASP A 191 8.58 -5.61 3.57
CA ASP A 191 8.75 -6.93 2.94
C ASP A 191 9.14 -7.95 4.01
N ASP A 192 8.24 -8.88 4.30
CA ASP A 192 8.44 -9.95 5.28
C ASP A 192 8.66 -11.32 4.62
N GLY A 193 8.70 -11.36 3.27
CA GLY A 193 8.86 -12.57 2.47
C GLY A 193 7.74 -13.60 2.64
N ARG A 194 6.65 -13.24 3.30
CA ARG A 194 5.54 -14.14 3.60
C ARG A 194 4.18 -13.57 3.20
N HIS A 195 3.88 -12.36 3.65
CA HIS A 195 2.59 -11.71 3.42
C HIS A 195 2.73 -10.40 2.66
N VAL A 196 3.86 -9.71 2.81
CA VAL A 196 4.15 -8.45 2.13
C VAL A 196 5.41 -8.64 1.29
N PHE A 197 5.32 -8.32 0.03
CA PHE A 197 6.39 -8.42 -0.96
C PHE A 197 6.56 -7.05 -1.61
N PHE A 198 7.64 -6.37 -1.28
CA PHE A 198 7.94 -5.06 -1.87
C PHE A 198 8.64 -5.20 -3.22
N ARG A 199 8.19 -4.42 -4.21
CA ARG A 199 8.86 -4.31 -5.51
C ARG A 199 8.91 -2.86 -5.95
N ASP A 200 10.07 -2.41 -6.40
CA ASP A 200 10.25 -1.11 -7.04
C ASP A 200 10.51 -1.32 -8.54
N TYR A 201 9.49 -1.01 -9.33
CA TYR A 201 9.57 -1.09 -10.79
C TYR A 201 10.00 0.24 -11.42
N GLY A 202 10.25 1.28 -10.64
CA GLY A 202 10.45 2.65 -11.08
C GLY A 202 11.56 2.82 -12.12
N ALA A 203 12.65 2.06 -12.00
CA ALA A 203 13.77 2.15 -12.94
C ALA A 203 13.40 1.80 -14.40
N ARG A 204 12.28 1.09 -14.62
CA ARG A 204 11.82 0.72 -15.97
C ARG A 204 11.21 1.87 -16.75
N PHE A 205 10.94 2.97 -16.08
CA PHE A 205 10.30 4.16 -16.68
C PHE A 205 11.29 5.32 -16.86
N LEU A 206 12.57 5.07 -16.58
CA LEU A 206 13.61 6.10 -16.64
C LEU A 206 14.50 5.92 -17.85
N GLU A 207 14.87 7.04 -18.45
CA GLU A 207 15.94 7.12 -19.42
C GLU A 207 17.31 6.85 -18.76
N PRO A 208 18.37 6.57 -19.54
CA PRO A 208 19.71 6.32 -18.98
C PRO A 208 20.28 7.47 -18.12
N ASN A 209 19.85 8.71 -18.37
CA ASN A 209 20.21 9.89 -17.56
C ASN A 209 19.33 10.05 -16.31
N GLY A 210 18.34 9.16 -16.14
CA GLY A 210 17.39 9.18 -15.02
C GLY A 210 16.16 10.07 -15.23
N ASP A 211 16.01 10.75 -16.35
CA ASP A 211 14.83 11.55 -16.69
C ASP A 211 13.64 10.65 -17.07
N ILE A 212 12.46 11.23 -17.14
CA ILE A 212 11.24 10.58 -17.64
C ILE A 212 10.93 11.20 -19.03
N ALA A 213 10.85 10.33 -20.03
CA ALA A 213 10.43 10.75 -21.36
C ALA A 213 8.91 10.95 -21.44
N ALA A 214 8.45 11.95 -22.22
CA ALA A 214 7.01 12.17 -22.42
C ALA A 214 6.32 10.99 -23.12
N GLU A 215 7.05 10.19 -23.90
CA GLU A 215 6.58 8.94 -24.52
C GLU A 215 6.29 7.85 -23.49
N THR A 216 6.85 7.96 -22.29
CA THR A 216 6.63 7.06 -21.17
C THR A 216 5.54 7.60 -20.24
N MET A 217 5.63 8.87 -19.87
CA MET A 217 4.67 9.58 -19.03
C MET A 217 4.46 11.00 -19.59
N PRO A 218 3.37 11.27 -20.31
CA PRO A 218 3.17 12.56 -20.99
C PRO A 218 3.12 13.77 -20.07
N ASP A 219 2.64 13.59 -18.87
CA ASP A 219 2.58 14.58 -17.78
C ASP A 219 3.61 14.31 -16.66
N PHE A 220 4.56 13.40 -16.92
CA PHE A 220 5.59 12.99 -15.98
C PHE A 220 5.06 12.38 -14.66
N LEU A 221 3.87 11.79 -14.73
CA LEU A 221 3.18 11.13 -13.63
C LEU A 221 2.41 9.89 -14.09
N HIS A 222 1.56 10.02 -15.11
CA HIS A 222 0.69 8.94 -15.58
C HIS A 222 1.32 8.22 -16.77
N LEU A 223 1.18 6.89 -16.75
CA LEU A 223 1.76 5.99 -17.74
C LEU A 223 1.01 6.03 -19.08
N THR A 224 1.74 5.95 -20.19
CA THR A 224 1.16 5.65 -21.50
C THR A 224 0.75 4.17 -21.58
N PRO A 225 -0.11 3.76 -22.56
CA PRO A 225 -0.42 2.34 -22.79
C PRO A 225 0.82 1.45 -22.93
N LYS A 226 1.87 1.95 -23.63
CA LYS A 226 3.16 1.23 -23.76
C LYS A 226 3.86 1.05 -22.42
N ALA A 227 3.85 2.08 -21.58
CA ALA A 227 4.46 2.01 -20.25
C ALA A 227 3.66 1.07 -19.31
N TYR A 228 2.33 1.05 -19.41
CA TYR A 228 1.51 0.03 -18.72
C TYR A 228 1.84 -1.39 -19.18
N ALA A 229 2.05 -1.63 -20.48
CA ALA A 229 2.48 -2.95 -20.97
C ALA A 229 3.83 -3.36 -20.36
N THR A 230 4.81 -2.43 -20.34
CA THR A 230 6.11 -2.65 -19.68
C THR A 230 5.95 -2.98 -18.19
N TRP A 231 5.04 -2.30 -17.49
CA TRP A 231 4.78 -2.57 -16.07
C TRP A 231 4.09 -3.92 -15.88
N ALA A 232 3.10 -4.24 -16.71
CA ALA A 232 2.41 -5.53 -16.69
C ALA A 232 3.37 -6.70 -16.89
N GLU A 233 4.31 -6.59 -17.85
CA GLU A 233 5.35 -7.58 -18.09
C GLU A 233 6.27 -7.73 -16.87
N ALA A 234 6.68 -6.64 -16.25
CA ALA A 234 7.57 -6.66 -15.10
C ALA A 234 6.89 -7.26 -13.86
N MET A 235 5.63 -6.90 -13.59
CA MET A 235 4.87 -7.31 -12.41
C MET A 235 4.30 -8.72 -12.54
N GLY A 236 4.01 -9.15 -13.75
CA GLY A 236 3.32 -10.43 -14.00
C GLY A 236 3.96 -11.65 -13.35
N PRO A 237 5.29 -11.86 -13.43
CA PRO A 237 5.97 -12.95 -12.75
C PRO A 237 5.78 -12.94 -11.24
N ASP A 238 5.83 -11.75 -10.60
CA ASP A 238 5.59 -11.61 -9.16
C ASP A 238 4.16 -12.03 -8.80
N ILE A 239 3.16 -11.56 -9.54
CA ILE A 239 1.76 -11.97 -9.32
C ILE A 239 1.59 -13.47 -9.52
N GLU A 240 2.19 -14.06 -10.58
CA GLU A 240 2.14 -15.52 -10.82
C GLU A 240 2.72 -16.30 -9.65
N LEU A 241 3.87 -15.88 -9.14
CA LEU A 241 4.50 -16.49 -7.98
C LEU A 241 3.58 -16.44 -6.77
N LEU A 242 3.07 -15.23 -6.46
CA LEU A 242 2.20 -15.01 -5.30
C LEU A 242 0.85 -15.73 -5.41
N MET A 243 0.37 -16.02 -6.61
CA MET A 243 -0.85 -16.79 -6.82
C MET A 243 -0.68 -18.31 -6.64
N ARG A 244 0.53 -18.83 -6.81
CA ARG A 244 0.81 -20.28 -6.81
C ARG A 244 1.25 -20.82 -5.46
N GLU A 245 1.99 -20.05 -4.70
CA GLU A 245 2.56 -20.52 -3.44
C GLU A 245 1.50 -20.65 -2.36
N PRO A 246 1.38 -21.80 -1.67
CA PRO A 246 0.65 -21.86 -0.40
C PRO A 246 1.37 -20.99 0.64
N LEU A 247 0.64 -20.34 1.54
CA LEU A 247 1.26 -19.65 2.68
C LEU A 247 2.10 -20.66 3.47
N MET A 248 3.32 -20.29 3.85
CA MET A 248 4.16 -21.13 4.70
C MET A 248 3.42 -21.37 6.03
N GLY A 249 2.81 -22.52 6.18
CA GLY A 249 1.92 -22.91 7.28
C GLY A 249 0.78 -23.81 6.82
N ASP A 250 0.39 -23.77 5.54
CA ASP A 250 -0.62 -24.65 4.94
C ASP A 250 -0.07 -25.99 4.47
N GLN A 251 1.21 -26.28 4.70
CA GLN A 251 1.69 -27.65 4.53
C GLN A 251 1.01 -28.50 5.60
N PRO A 252 0.16 -29.48 5.22
CA PRO A 252 -0.27 -30.47 6.19
C PRO A 252 1.01 -31.04 6.81
N MET A 253 1.07 -31.07 8.14
CA MET A 253 2.17 -31.76 8.82
C MET A 253 2.34 -33.08 8.11
N ARG A 254 3.46 -33.27 7.41
CA ARG A 254 3.80 -34.59 6.89
C ARG A 254 3.69 -35.49 8.08
N GLU A 255 2.68 -36.37 8.04
CA GLU A 255 2.50 -37.44 9.00
C GLU A 255 3.88 -38.08 9.12
N GLN A 256 4.51 -37.88 10.27
CA GLN A 256 5.81 -38.46 10.54
C GLN A 256 5.60 -39.94 10.38
N ALA A 257 6.14 -40.51 9.30
CA ALA A 257 6.12 -41.93 9.07
C ALA A 257 6.60 -42.56 10.36
N THR A 258 5.68 -43.27 11.04
CA THR A 258 5.97 -44.05 12.24
C THR A 258 7.16 -44.94 11.91
N PRO A 259 8.26 -44.91 12.65
CA PRO A 259 9.40 -45.77 12.36
C PRO A 259 8.87 -47.19 12.32
N GLU A 260 9.05 -47.87 11.18
CA GLU A 260 8.73 -49.27 11.00
C GLU A 260 9.47 -50.06 12.08
N GLN A 261 8.71 -50.67 13.01
CA GLN A 261 9.31 -51.50 14.04
C GLN A 261 10.05 -52.64 13.36
N PRO A 262 11.31 -52.91 13.70
CA PRO A 262 12.02 -54.07 13.14
C PRO A 262 11.27 -55.35 13.47
N ALA A 263 11.06 -56.15 12.44
CA ALA A 263 10.40 -57.45 12.54
C ALA A 263 11.05 -58.27 13.65
N ARG A 264 10.25 -58.70 14.63
CA ARG A 264 10.66 -59.64 15.70
C ARG A 264 11.05 -60.95 15.03
N GLU A 265 12.35 -61.32 15.08
CA GLU A 265 12.82 -62.64 14.74
C GLU A 265 12.07 -63.69 15.59
N GLN A 266 11.39 -64.63 14.93
CA GLN A 266 10.79 -65.78 15.58
C GLN A 266 11.93 -66.76 15.94
N PRO A 267 11.95 -67.33 17.15
CA PRO A 267 12.95 -68.32 17.54
C PRO A 267 12.76 -69.62 16.73
N ALA A 268 13.85 -70.12 16.21
CA ALA A 268 13.93 -71.37 15.45
C ALA A 268 13.40 -72.54 16.29
N GLN A 269 12.43 -73.26 15.75
CA GLN A 269 11.94 -74.53 16.35
C GLN A 269 12.97 -75.61 16.12
N SER A 270 13.50 -76.15 17.21
CA SER A 270 14.39 -77.31 17.19
C SER A 270 13.60 -78.56 16.79
N LYS A 271 14.06 -79.27 15.77
CA LYS A 271 13.57 -80.62 15.42
C LYS A 271 14.09 -81.63 16.42
N PRO A 272 13.26 -82.62 16.85
CA PRO A 272 13.72 -83.73 17.66
C PRO A 272 14.52 -84.74 16.82
N ALA A 273 15.59 -85.29 17.45
CA ALA A 273 16.39 -86.34 16.92
C ALA A 273 15.63 -87.68 16.97
N GLN A 274 15.78 -88.47 15.86
CA GLN A 274 15.69 -89.89 15.88
C GLN A 274 16.96 -90.44 15.27
#